data_4373250ebe37dcb96560b531294cd209
#
_entry.id   4373250ebe37dcb96560b531294cd209
#
_cell.length_a   1.000
_cell.length_b   1.000
_cell.length_c   1.000
_cell.angle_alpha   90.00
_cell.angle_beta   90.00
_cell.angle_gamma   90.00
#
_symmetry.space_group_name_H-M   'P 1'
#
loop_
_entity.id
_entity.type
_entity.pdbx_description
1 polymer ?
#
loop_
_entity_poly.entity_id
_entity_poly.type
_entity_poly.pdbx_seq_one_letter_code
_entity_poly.pdbx_strand_id
1 'polypeptide(L)'
;MRCLRSAPYPKIRYGLIAPREGIPLLKSENRSDEGPRGRRGGRTSRTASRRLPSFIGPAEPLRRTIPTYELLDEDDLLRLEEHSDWILDEIGVEIHDGEALDLFRQAGARVDGRQARFEPGLVRALCATAPPVFQMFGRNSTSDITVGGDSVVFVPAYGPPFVSDLEGGRRYATIVDFENFVKLTQLSPWMHHSGGTICEPVDLPVNKRHLDMVYAHLRYSTKPFMGSVTSVERAEDSLQMARICYGTDYLDNHCVIQGNINVNSPLVFDRVMVDSLKAYARANQGCVISPFILGGAMGPVTQPALVAQALAEAMVGIALTQLIRSGSPMVLGVFLTTMNLRTGAPTFGTPEANLATYAIGQLVRRLNLPLRAGGHLTSSKVLDAQAAQESGDTMLVGLQAGLLACLV
;
A
#
# COMPACT_ATOMS: atom_id res chain seq x y z
N MET A 1 46.06 -22.93 -3.82
CA MET A 1 45.17 -23.29 -2.71
C MET A 1 45.88 -23.04 -1.38
N ARG A 2 45.61 -21.92 -0.72
CA ARG A 2 46.01 -21.63 0.66
C ARG A 2 44.84 -20.97 1.35
N CYS A 3 44.28 -21.63 2.35
CA CYS A 3 43.25 -21.15 3.24
C CYS A 3 43.73 -19.90 4.00
N LEU A 4 43.00 -18.79 3.89
CA LEU A 4 43.13 -17.68 4.80
C LEU A 4 42.16 -17.92 5.97
N ARG A 5 42.69 -18.09 7.16
CA ARG A 5 41.99 -18.20 8.43
C ARG A 5 41.45 -16.82 8.83
N SER A 6 40.19 -16.77 9.16
CA SER A 6 39.50 -15.59 9.71
C SER A 6 40.02 -15.29 11.13
N ALA A 7 40.39 -14.03 11.36
CA ALA A 7 40.69 -13.51 12.70
C ALA A 7 39.39 -13.21 13.45
N PRO A 8 39.31 -13.41 14.77
CA PRO A 8 38.11 -13.14 15.55
C PRO A 8 37.96 -11.63 15.86
N TYR A 9 36.75 -11.12 15.75
CA TYR A 9 36.36 -9.75 16.11
C TYR A 9 36.48 -9.55 17.64
N PRO A 10 36.90 -8.35 18.13
CA PRO A 10 36.97 -8.06 19.55
C PRO A 10 35.56 -7.91 20.16
N LYS A 11 35.33 -8.61 21.27
CA LYS A 11 34.10 -8.47 22.06
C LYS A 11 34.10 -7.14 22.81
N ILE A 12 33.22 -6.23 22.45
CA ILE A 12 32.95 -5.02 23.22
C ILE A 12 32.04 -5.43 24.39
N ARG A 13 32.54 -5.28 25.64
CA ARG A 13 31.73 -5.44 26.84
C ARG A 13 30.97 -4.15 27.11
N TYR A 14 29.67 -4.19 27.04
CA TYR A 14 28.79 -3.14 27.59
C TYR A 14 28.60 -3.38 29.07
N GLY A 15 29.00 -2.40 29.89
CA GLY A 15 28.74 -2.40 31.33
C GLY A 15 27.24 -2.24 31.61
N LEU A 16 26.69 -3.11 32.41
CA LEU A 16 25.33 -3.06 32.94
C LEU A 16 25.20 -1.84 33.86
N ILE A 17 24.32 -0.90 33.52
CA ILE A 17 23.86 0.12 34.45
C ILE A 17 22.59 -0.40 35.11
N ALA A 18 22.68 -0.55 36.45
CA ALA A 18 21.58 -1.03 37.28
C ALA A 18 20.36 -0.06 37.28
N PRO A 19 19.13 -0.55 37.41
CA PRO A 19 17.95 0.29 37.47
C PRO A 19 17.88 1.08 38.78
N ARG A 20 17.65 2.39 38.70
CA ARG A 20 17.32 3.22 39.84
C ARG A 20 15.84 3.14 40.13
N GLU A 21 15.51 2.76 41.37
CA GLU A 21 14.16 2.74 41.92
C GLU A 21 13.60 4.16 42.11
N GLY A 22 12.29 4.27 41.89
CA GLY A 22 11.41 5.23 42.56
C GLY A 22 11.26 6.62 41.91
N ILE A 23 10.24 6.78 41.05
CA ILE A 23 9.65 8.09 40.74
C ILE A 23 8.23 8.13 41.28
N PRO A 24 7.89 9.04 42.23
CA PRO A 24 6.55 9.15 42.78
C PRO A 24 5.59 9.88 41.82
N LEU A 25 4.37 9.38 41.74
CA LEU A 25 3.24 10.01 41.05
C LEU A 25 2.89 11.36 41.70
N LEU A 26 3.01 12.45 40.97
CA LEU A 26 2.57 13.80 41.39
C LEU A 26 1.06 13.94 41.16
N LYS A 27 0.34 14.18 42.25
CA LYS A 27 -1.05 14.65 42.29
C LYS A 27 -1.18 16.06 41.77
N SER A 28 -2.23 16.31 40.99
CA SER A 28 -2.64 17.65 40.55
C SER A 28 -3.16 18.47 41.71
N GLU A 29 -2.54 19.63 42.01
CA GLU A 29 -3.15 20.73 42.77
C GLU A 29 -3.18 21.99 41.91
N ASN A 30 -4.41 22.51 41.75
CA ASN A 30 -4.69 23.87 41.26
C ASN A 30 -4.21 24.91 42.26
N ARG A 31 -3.41 25.86 41.81
CA ARG A 31 -3.33 27.19 42.47
C ARG A 31 -3.09 28.26 41.40
N SER A 32 -4.04 29.20 41.36
CA SER A 32 -3.92 30.54 40.81
C SER A 32 -2.96 31.34 41.67
N ASP A 33 -1.96 32.05 41.07
CA ASP A 33 -1.47 33.31 41.61
C ASP A 33 -0.73 34.11 40.54
N GLU A 34 -1.11 35.39 40.45
CA GLU A 34 -0.49 36.42 39.62
C GLU A 34 0.74 37.00 40.29
N GLY A 35 1.77 37.34 39.48
CA GLY A 35 2.86 38.28 39.83
C GLY A 35 4.25 37.85 39.38
N PRO A 36 5.24 38.75 39.24
CA PRO A 36 5.40 39.85 38.31
C PRO A 36 6.46 39.58 37.21
N ARG A 37 6.45 40.40 36.17
CA ARG A 37 7.37 40.42 35.02
C ARG A 37 8.85 40.41 35.41
N GLY A 38 9.60 39.39 34.95
CA GLY A 38 11.03 39.31 35.18
C GLY A 38 11.78 38.39 34.20
N ARG A 39 12.58 39.03 33.34
CA ARG A 39 13.84 38.58 32.71
C ARG A 39 13.83 37.42 31.71
N ARG A 40 14.34 37.75 30.52
CA ARG A 40 14.72 36.92 29.37
C ARG A 40 15.18 35.51 29.78
N GLY A 41 14.39 34.51 29.37
CA GLY A 41 14.64 33.10 29.60
C GLY A 41 15.87 32.57 28.86
N GLY A 42 16.76 31.97 29.62
CA GLY A 42 17.97 31.31 29.13
C GLY A 42 17.70 30.00 28.37
N ARG A 43 18.76 29.35 28.00
CA ARG A 43 18.85 28.10 27.22
C ARG A 43 17.87 26.98 27.65
N THR A 44 17.50 26.90 28.92
CA THR A 44 16.53 25.95 29.52
C THR A 44 15.08 26.19 29.08
N SER A 45 14.67 27.40 28.75
CA SER A 45 13.35 27.73 28.23
C SER A 45 13.15 27.24 26.79
N ARG A 46 14.22 27.20 25.98
CA ARG A 46 14.19 26.66 24.62
C ARG A 46 14.12 25.13 24.57
N THR A 47 14.56 24.46 25.64
CA THR A 47 14.48 22.98 25.72
C THR A 47 13.10 22.54 26.24
N ALA A 48 12.43 23.34 27.05
CA ALA A 48 11.07 23.07 27.53
C ALA A 48 10.00 23.27 26.42
N SER A 49 10.27 24.14 25.43
CA SER A 49 9.37 24.29 24.25
C SER A 49 9.53 23.20 23.18
N ARG A 50 10.49 22.31 23.35
CA ARG A 50 10.56 21.02 22.61
C ARG A 50 9.80 19.92 23.36
N ARG A 51 8.69 20.22 23.97
CA ARG A 51 7.69 19.18 24.24
C ARG A 51 7.32 18.62 22.88
N LEU A 52 7.60 17.33 22.68
CA LEU A 52 7.00 16.58 21.59
C LEU A 52 5.52 16.95 21.59
N PRO A 53 4.98 17.46 20.48
CA PRO A 53 3.56 17.73 20.42
C PRO A 53 2.85 16.48 20.92
N SER A 54 1.77 16.65 21.65
CA SER A 54 0.90 15.52 22.05
C SER A 54 0.24 15.01 20.77
N PHE A 55 0.90 14.06 20.10
CA PHE A 55 0.48 13.47 18.82
C PHE A 55 -0.70 12.51 18.97
N ILE A 56 -1.69 12.87 19.76
CA ILE A 56 -2.96 12.16 19.78
C ILE A 56 -3.97 13.08 19.11
N GLY A 57 -3.99 13.05 17.81
CA GLY A 57 -4.89 13.82 16.97
C GLY A 57 -5.26 13.03 15.68
N PRO A 58 -6.26 13.51 14.94
CA PRO A 58 -6.55 12.95 13.60
C PRO A 58 -5.32 13.12 12.71
N ALA A 59 -5.18 12.25 11.72
CA ALA A 59 -4.13 12.41 10.72
C ALA A 59 -4.36 13.70 9.93
N GLU A 60 -3.32 14.51 9.81
CA GLU A 60 -3.39 15.76 9.05
C GLU A 60 -3.46 15.44 7.55
N PRO A 61 -4.45 15.97 6.82
CA PRO A 61 -4.51 15.79 5.38
C PRO A 61 -3.26 16.33 4.70
N LEU A 62 -2.55 15.46 3.99
CA LEU A 62 -1.36 15.84 3.24
C LEU A 62 -1.69 16.09 1.79
N ARG A 63 -1.13 17.15 1.22
CA ARG A 63 -1.19 17.47 -0.20
C ARG A 63 0.22 17.63 -0.75
N ARG A 64 0.43 17.04 -1.91
CA ARG A 64 1.69 17.19 -2.63
C ARG A 64 1.78 18.62 -3.17
N THR A 65 2.83 19.33 -2.74
CA THR A 65 3.16 20.69 -3.21
C THR A 65 4.41 20.72 -4.08
N ILE A 66 5.17 19.62 -4.10
CA ILE A 66 6.32 19.45 -5.00
C ILE A 66 5.80 19.03 -6.38
N PRO A 67 6.46 19.47 -7.48
CA PRO A 67 6.09 19.04 -8.81
C PRO A 67 6.32 17.53 -8.99
N THR A 68 5.55 16.92 -9.90
CA THR A 68 5.87 15.58 -10.39
C THR A 68 7.15 15.61 -11.23
N TYR A 69 7.89 14.52 -11.17
CA TYR A 69 9.05 14.34 -12.02
C TYR A 69 8.63 13.62 -13.29
N GLU A 70 8.92 14.22 -14.43
CA GLU A 70 8.65 13.67 -15.76
C GLU A 70 9.93 13.03 -16.30
N LEU A 71 9.98 11.69 -16.27
CA LEU A 71 11.13 10.90 -16.70
C LEU A 71 11.15 10.71 -18.23
N LEU A 72 9.97 10.49 -18.80
CA LEU A 72 9.76 10.11 -20.20
C LEU A 72 9.15 11.28 -20.95
N ASP A 73 9.52 11.43 -22.22
CA ASP A 73 8.86 12.36 -23.14
C ASP A 73 7.56 11.76 -23.71
N GLU A 74 6.85 12.54 -24.52
CA GLU A 74 5.55 12.13 -25.08
C GLU A 74 5.68 10.92 -26.01
N ASP A 75 6.73 10.85 -26.82
CA ASP A 75 6.95 9.74 -27.75
C ASP A 75 7.21 8.43 -27.00
N ASP A 76 7.97 8.48 -25.92
CA ASP A 76 8.25 7.31 -25.08
C ASP A 76 6.98 6.84 -24.35
N LEU A 77 6.15 7.76 -23.86
CA LEU A 77 4.87 7.44 -23.23
C LEU A 77 3.91 6.77 -24.21
N LEU A 78 3.78 7.33 -25.42
CA LEU A 78 2.95 6.74 -26.48
C LEU A 78 3.41 5.33 -26.85
N ARG A 79 4.71 5.09 -26.98
CA ARG A 79 5.26 3.75 -27.23
C ARG A 79 4.93 2.76 -26.14
N LEU A 80 4.97 3.17 -24.85
CA LEU A 80 4.62 2.30 -23.74
C LEU A 80 3.11 1.98 -23.74
N GLU A 81 2.29 2.96 -24.06
CA GLU A 81 0.85 2.78 -24.21
C GLU A 81 0.52 1.82 -25.37
N GLU A 82 1.15 2.01 -26.53
CA GLU A 82 1.02 1.11 -27.70
C GLU A 82 1.47 -0.32 -27.39
N HIS A 83 2.58 -0.49 -26.64
CA HIS A 83 3.03 -1.82 -26.22
C HIS A 83 2.07 -2.48 -25.22
N SER A 84 1.45 -1.71 -24.33
CA SER A 84 0.42 -2.23 -23.43
C SER A 84 -0.82 -2.68 -24.20
N ASP A 85 -1.25 -1.89 -25.17
CA ASP A 85 -2.37 -2.23 -26.04
C ASP A 85 -2.03 -3.44 -26.94
N TRP A 86 -0.81 -3.55 -27.46
CA TRP A 86 -0.33 -4.70 -28.20
C TRP A 86 -0.33 -5.98 -27.35
N ILE A 87 0.13 -5.92 -26.08
CA ILE A 87 0.05 -7.07 -25.15
C ILE A 87 -1.40 -7.53 -25.01
N LEU A 88 -2.34 -6.60 -24.86
CA LEU A 88 -3.75 -6.90 -24.65
C LEU A 88 -4.43 -7.44 -25.92
N ASP A 89 -4.02 -7.00 -27.10
CA ASP A 89 -4.58 -7.41 -28.39
C ASP A 89 -4.01 -8.75 -28.89
N GLU A 90 -2.69 -8.88 -28.91
CA GLU A 90 -2.01 -10.03 -29.52
C GLU A 90 -1.83 -11.19 -28.54
N ILE A 91 -1.48 -10.90 -27.28
CA ILE A 91 -1.32 -11.92 -26.24
C ILE A 91 -2.64 -12.11 -25.50
N GLY A 92 -3.21 -11.02 -24.96
CA GLY A 92 -4.39 -11.02 -24.12
C GLY A 92 -4.10 -11.46 -22.69
N VAL A 93 -5.15 -11.71 -21.92
CA VAL A 93 -5.06 -12.18 -20.53
C VAL A 93 -5.89 -13.43 -20.31
N GLU A 94 -5.39 -14.33 -19.46
CA GLU A 94 -6.11 -15.52 -19.04
C GLU A 94 -6.97 -15.17 -17.80
N ILE A 95 -8.29 -15.46 -17.87
CA ILE A 95 -9.25 -15.14 -16.81
C ILE A 95 -9.97 -16.40 -16.39
N HIS A 96 -9.87 -16.76 -15.11
CA HIS A 96 -10.44 -17.98 -14.54
C HIS A 96 -11.85 -17.77 -13.95
N ASP A 97 -12.65 -16.92 -14.60
CA ASP A 97 -14.04 -16.65 -14.18
C ASP A 97 -14.94 -16.42 -15.40
N GLY A 98 -16.02 -17.22 -15.50
CA GLY A 98 -16.93 -17.16 -16.64
C GLY A 98 -17.72 -15.86 -16.73
N GLU A 99 -18.17 -15.30 -15.61
CA GLU A 99 -18.89 -14.04 -15.57
C GLU A 99 -18.02 -12.88 -16.05
N ALA A 100 -16.76 -12.83 -15.61
CA ALA A 100 -15.80 -11.80 -16.04
C ALA A 100 -15.54 -11.90 -17.56
N LEU A 101 -15.39 -13.12 -18.10
CA LEU A 101 -15.25 -13.35 -19.53
C LEU A 101 -16.49 -12.89 -20.32
N ASP A 102 -17.69 -13.14 -19.78
CA ASP A 102 -18.94 -12.71 -20.42
C ASP A 102 -19.09 -11.19 -20.39
N LEU A 103 -18.71 -10.52 -19.28
CA LEU A 103 -18.70 -9.05 -19.21
C LEU A 103 -17.75 -8.45 -20.23
N PHE A 104 -16.54 -8.99 -20.37
CA PHE A 104 -15.57 -8.51 -21.36
C PHE A 104 -16.04 -8.77 -22.79
N ARG A 105 -16.66 -9.94 -23.07
CA ARG A 105 -17.24 -10.24 -24.38
C ARG A 105 -18.34 -9.24 -24.76
N GLN A 106 -19.22 -8.91 -23.80
CA GLN A 106 -20.27 -7.90 -24.01
C GLN A 106 -19.70 -6.49 -24.23
N ALA A 107 -18.53 -6.19 -23.64
CA ALA A 107 -17.82 -4.95 -23.85
C ALA A 107 -17.02 -4.90 -25.17
N GLY A 108 -16.99 -5.98 -25.95
CA GLY A 108 -16.31 -6.02 -27.24
C GLY A 108 -14.98 -6.77 -27.27
N ALA A 109 -14.58 -7.43 -26.18
CA ALA A 109 -13.38 -8.27 -26.18
C ALA A 109 -13.57 -9.55 -26.98
N ARG A 110 -12.50 -10.01 -27.62
CA ARG A 110 -12.43 -11.34 -28.27
C ARG A 110 -12.09 -12.38 -27.21
N VAL A 111 -13.03 -13.28 -26.92
CA VAL A 111 -12.88 -14.29 -25.87
C VAL A 111 -12.87 -15.68 -26.48
N ASP A 112 -11.78 -16.42 -26.28
CA ASP A 112 -11.60 -17.82 -26.67
C ASP A 112 -11.18 -18.65 -25.45
N GLY A 113 -12.06 -19.56 -25.03
CA GLY A 113 -11.87 -20.30 -23.78
C GLY A 113 -11.74 -19.36 -22.59
N ARG A 114 -10.57 -19.35 -21.95
CA ARG A 114 -10.23 -18.46 -20.84
C ARG A 114 -9.45 -17.20 -21.27
N GLN A 115 -9.06 -17.14 -22.53
CA GLN A 115 -8.25 -16.05 -23.06
C GLN A 115 -9.15 -14.92 -23.51
N ALA A 116 -8.93 -13.73 -22.97
CA ALA A 116 -9.55 -12.48 -23.42
C ALA A 116 -8.52 -11.57 -24.09
N ARG A 117 -8.84 -11.12 -25.30
CA ARG A 117 -8.05 -10.16 -26.08
C ARG A 117 -8.86 -8.91 -26.35
N PHE A 118 -8.19 -7.77 -26.39
CA PHE A 118 -8.84 -6.47 -26.41
C PHE A 118 -8.25 -5.62 -27.55
N GLU A 119 -9.09 -5.08 -28.39
CA GLU A 119 -8.64 -4.11 -29.40
C GLU A 119 -7.99 -2.90 -28.74
N PRO A 120 -6.97 -2.29 -29.37
CA PRO A 120 -6.30 -1.11 -28.85
C PRO A 120 -7.29 -0.02 -28.38
N GLY A 121 -7.08 0.51 -27.19
CA GLY A 121 -7.90 1.54 -26.58
C GLY A 121 -9.16 1.07 -25.85
N LEU A 122 -9.68 -0.14 -26.09
CA LEU A 122 -10.89 -0.64 -25.43
C LEU A 122 -10.77 -0.65 -23.89
N VAL A 123 -9.72 -1.26 -23.36
CA VAL A 123 -9.52 -1.38 -21.92
C VAL A 123 -9.29 0.01 -21.30
N ARG A 124 -8.58 0.88 -22.00
CA ARG A 124 -8.36 2.27 -21.59
C ARG A 124 -9.66 3.07 -21.49
N ALA A 125 -10.56 2.91 -22.46
CA ALA A 125 -11.88 3.53 -22.43
C ALA A 125 -12.74 3.05 -21.25
N LEU A 126 -12.67 1.76 -20.91
CA LEU A 126 -13.34 1.23 -19.71
C LEU A 126 -12.73 1.80 -18.42
N CYS A 127 -11.41 1.91 -18.32
CA CYS A 127 -10.73 2.54 -17.18
C CYS A 127 -11.16 4.00 -16.96
N ALA A 128 -11.45 4.74 -18.02
CA ALA A 128 -11.87 6.15 -17.94
C ALA A 128 -13.21 6.37 -17.21
N THR A 129 -13.97 5.33 -16.95
CA THR A 129 -15.21 5.40 -16.14
C THR A 129 -14.95 5.36 -14.63
N ALA A 130 -13.73 5.07 -14.20
CA ALA A 130 -13.35 5.09 -12.80
C ALA A 130 -13.16 6.54 -12.29
N PRO A 131 -13.57 6.84 -11.04
CA PRO A 131 -13.43 8.18 -10.50
C PRO A 131 -11.95 8.53 -10.27
N PRO A 132 -11.48 9.69 -10.77
CA PRO A 132 -10.10 10.14 -10.56
C PRO A 132 -9.81 10.54 -9.11
N VAL A 133 -10.85 10.88 -8.37
CA VAL A 133 -10.79 11.25 -6.95
C VAL A 133 -12.01 10.66 -6.25
N PHE A 134 -11.81 10.06 -5.10
CA PHE A 134 -12.90 9.57 -4.26
C PHE A 134 -12.55 9.75 -2.77
N GLN A 135 -13.55 9.62 -1.91
CA GLN A 135 -13.36 9.63 -0.47
C GLN A 135 -13.46 8.24 0.12
N MET A 136 -12.62 7.97 1.11
CA MET A 136 -12.81 6.85 2.02
C MET A 136 -13.16 7.39 3.40
N PHE A 137 -14.16 6.77 4.00
CA PHE A 137 -14.76 7.24 5.24
C PHE A 137 -14.29 6.39 6.41
N GLY A 138 -13.77 7.06 7.42
CA GLY A 138 -13.42 6.46 8.69
C GLY A 138 -14.65 6.27 9.60
N ARG A 139 -14.45 5.69 10.80
CA ARG A 139 -15.52 5.59 11.81
C ARG A 139 -15.89 6.93 12.45
N ASN A 140 -15.09 7.96 12.21
CA ASN A 140 -15.44 9.34 12.51
C ASN A 140 -14.93 10.24 11.36
N SER A 141 -15.55 11.38 11.19
CA SER A 141 -15.25 12.30 10.08
C SER A 141 -13.82 12.87 10.11
N THR A 142 -13.15 12.84 11.27
CA THR A 142 -11.75 13.28 11.38
C THR A 142 -10.76 12.26 10.83
N SER A 143 -11.24 11.05 10.50
CA SER A 143 -10.46 9.98 9.89
C SER A 143 -10.80 9.76 8.42
N ASP A 144 -11.65 10.61 7.84
CA ASP A 144 -11.97 10.57 6.42
C ASP A 144 -10.75 10.99 5.59
N ILE A 145 -10.54 10.32 4.47
CA ILE A 145 -9.42 10.60 3.57
C ILE A 145 -9.90 10.81 2.14
N THR A 146 -9.20 11.68 1.43
CA THR A 146 -9.36 11.83 -0.02
C THR A 146 -8.27 11.03 -0.72
N VAL A 147 -8.66 10.21 -1.68
CA VAL A 147 -7.78 9.42 -2.56
C VAL A 147 -7.91 9.99 -3.96
N GLY A 148 -6.83 10.48 -4.53
CA GLY A 148 -6.86 11.11 -5.86
C GLY A 148 -6.36 12.56 -5.87
N GLY A 149 -6.10 13.10 -7.05
CA GLY A 149 -5.59 14.46 -7.25
C GLY A 149 -4.20 14.67 -6.65
N ASP A 150 -4.07 15.66 -5.77
CA ASP A 150 -2.82 15.97 -5.06
C ASP A 150 -2.78 15.44 -3.62
N SER A 151 -3.77 14.67 -3.21
CA SER A 151 -3.78 14.09 -1.87
C SER A 151 -2.68 13.05 -1.71
N VAL A 152 -2.05 13.01 -0.52
CA VAL A 152 -1.05 12.00 -0.16
C VAL A 152 -1.56 11.19 1.01
N VAL A 153 -1.68 9.88 0.83
CA VAL A 153 -2.18 8.95 1.84
C VAL A 153 -1.07 7.98 2.22
N PHE A 154 -0.60 8.02 3.46
CA PHE A 154 0.33 7.03 3.98
C PHE A 154 -0.42 5.83 4.56
N VAL A 155 0.02 4.65 4.13
CA VAL A 155 -0.55 3.35 4.48
C VAL A 155 0.57 2.47 5.03
N PRO A 156 0.37 1.69 6.12
CA PRO A 156 1.40 0.78 6.62
C PRO A 156 1.87 -0.24 5.59
N ALA A 157 3.12 -0.70 5.73
CA ALA A 157 3.66 -1.82 4.95
C ALA A 157 2.73 -3.05 5.02
N TYR A 158 2.85 -3.94 4.04
CA TYR A 158 1.84 -4.96 3.77
C TYR A 158 2.47 -6.32 3.50
N GLY A 159 1.97 -7.35 4.20
CA GLY A 159 2.14 -8.74 3.85
C GLY A 159 3.29 -9.56 4.47
N PRO A 160 4.24 -9.03 5.27
CA PRO A 160 5.32 -9.86 5.80
C PRO A 160 4.81 -10.82 6.88
N PRO A 161 5.26 -12.10 6.87
CA PRO A 161 4.96 -13.04 7.96
C PRO A 161 5.89 -12.86 9.17
N PHE A 162 6.86 -11.97 9.07
CA PHE A 162 7.87 -11.73 10.09
C PHE A 162 7.82 -10.31 10.61
N VAL A 163 8.12 -10.18 11.89
CA VAL A 163 8.39 -8.90 12.54
C VAL A 163 9.81 -8.91 13.10
N SER A 164 10.37 -7.73 13.28
CA SER A 164 11.69 -7.57 13.89
C SER A 164 11.62 -6.46 14.92
N ASP A 165 12.12 -6.70 16.12
CA ASP A 165 12.27 -5.72 17.18
C ASP A 165 13.69 -5.73 17.77
N LEU A 166 14.01 -4.75 18.62
CA LEU A 166 15.35 -4.58 19.16
C LEU A 166 15.72 -5.67 20.18
N GLU A 167 14.74 -6.27 20.83
CA GLU A 167 14.95 -7.26 21.91
C GLU A 167 14.89 -8.70 21.39
N GLY A 168 13.85 -9.01 20.60
CA GLY A 168 13.58 -10.35 20.10
C GLY A 168 14.18 -10.66 18.73
N GLY A 169 14.72 -9.65 18.03
CA GLY A 169 15.20 -9.80 16.66
C GLY A 169 14.08 -10.19 15.69
N ARG A 170 14.42 -10.94 14.62
CA ARG A 170 13.44 -11.38 13.61
C ARG A 170 12.73 -12.66 14.07
N ARG A 171 11.41 -12.61 14.11
CA ARG A 171 10.53 -13.73 14.47
C ARG A 171 9.24 -13.72 13.67
N TYR A 172 8.48 -14.80 13.69
CA TYR A 172 7.12 -14.80 13.14
C TYR A 172 6.22 -13.84 13.91
N ALA A 173 5.32 -13.18 13.15
CA ALA A 173 4.32 -12.28 13.72
C ALA A 173 3.22 -13.03 14.45
N THR A 174 2.68 -12.40 15.49
CA THR A 174 1.51 -12.85 16.26
C THR A 174 0.35 -11.88 16.09
N ILE A 175 -0.85 -12.27 16.54
CA ILE A 175 -2.01 -11.34 16.56
C ILE A 175 -1.74 -10.12 17.46
N VAL A 176 -0.97 -10.28 18.52
CA VAL A 176 -0.59 -9.16 19.39
C VAL A 176 0.29 -8.15 18.65
N ASP A 177 1.22 -8.62 17.82
CA ASP A 177 2.02 -7.74 16.96
C ASP A 177 1.13 -6.97 15.98
N PHE A 178 0.20 -7.68 15.33
CA PHE A 178 -0.76 -7.09 14.41
C PHE A 178 -1.59 -5.98 15.08
N GLU A 179 -2.18 -6.28 16.25
CA GLU A 179 -2.93 -5.29 17.03
C GLU A 179 -2.08 -4.07 17.41
N ASN A 180 -0.82 -4.31 17.79
CA ASN A 180 0.09 -3.23 18.18
C ASN A 180 0.44 -2.33 16.98
N PHE A 181 0.63 -2.90 15.78
CA PHE A 181 0.82 -2.12 14.56
C PHE A 181 -0.43 -1.29 14.21
N VAL A 182 -1.62 -1.86 14.35
CA VAL A 182 -2.88 -1.10 14.16
C VAL A 182 -2.98 0.06 15.15
N LYS A 183 -2.65 -0.17 16.43
CA LYS A 183 -2.63 0.89 17.46
C LYS A 183 -1.59 1.97 17.16
N LEU A 184 -0.38 1.59 16.73
CA LEU A 184 0.66 2.54 16.32
C LEU A 184 0.21 3.37 15.12
N THR A 185 -0.41 2.74 14.14
CA THR A 185 -0.98 3.43 12.97
C THR A 185 -2.08 4.41 13.39
N GLN A 186 -2.94 4.04 14.33
CA GLN A 186 -3.98 4.93 14.85
C GLN A 186 -3.38 6.14 15.58
N LEU A 187 -2.32 5.93 16.35
CA LEU A 187 -1.66 6.99 17.12
C LEU A 187 -0.81 7.94 16.26
N SER A 188 -0.39 7.49 15.08
CA SER A 188 0.41 8.32 14.18
C SER A 188 -0.46 9.39 13.49
N PRO A 189 -0.10 10.69 13.60
CA PRO A 189 -0.81 11.76 12.89
C PRO A 189 -0.47 11.78 11.39
N TRP A 190 0.50 10.99 10.95
CA TRP A 190 0.96 10.94 9.56
C TRP A 190 0.47 9.70 8.80
N MET A 191 -0.06 8.71 9.50
CA MET A 191 -0.68 7.54 8.87
C MET A 191 -2.16 7.82 8.67
N HIS A 192 -2.64 7.75 7.43
CA HIS A 192 -4.01 8.14 7.06
C HIS A 192 -4.94 6.94 6.97
N HIS A 193 -4.38 5.76 6.78
CA HIS A 193 -5.11 4.51 6.55
C HIS A 193 -4.62 3.45 7.54
N SER A 194 -5.52 2.63 8.08
CA SER A 194 -5.16 1.61 9.07
C SER A 194 -4.35 0.45 8.51
N GLY A 195 -4.30 0.33 7.19
CA GLY A 195 -3.62 -0.78 6.50
C GLY A 195 -4.55 -1.96 6.20
N GLY A 196 -3.96 -3.06 5.85
CA GLY A 196 -4.62 -4.36 5.65
C GLY A 196 -3.86 -5.43 6.43
N THR A 197 -3.25 -6.41 5.74
CA THR A 197 -2.36 -7.39 6.36
C THR A 197 -1.01 -6.74 6.69
N ILE A 198 -0.93 -5.95 7.76
CA ILE A 198 0.31 -5.26 8.16
C ILE A 198 1.42 -6.28 8.45
N CYS A 199 1.06 -7.38 9.12
CA CYS A 199 1.87 -8.59 9.22
C CYS A 199 0.93 -9.81 9.25
N GLU A 200 1.43 -10.98 8.92
CA GLU A 200 0.64 -12.22 8.93
C GLU A 200 0.76 -12.89 10.31
N PRO A 201 -0.28 -12.86 11.17
CA PRO A 201 -0.23 -13.52 12.49
C PRO A 201 -0.33 -15.03 12.34
N VAL A 202 0.79 -15.74 12.56
CA VAL A 202 0.87 -17.20 12.36
C VAL A 202 0.40 -18.03 13.55
N ASP A 203 0.13 -17.40 14.68
CA ASP A 203 -0.38 -18.01 15.91
C ASP A 203 -1.89 -18.28 15.85
N LEU A 204 -2.59 -17.79 14.83
CA LEU A 204 -4.02 -18.02 14.64
C LEU A 204 -4.29 -19.07 13.54
N PRO A 205 -5.38 -19.87 13.70
CA PRO A 205 -5.82 -20.78 12.65
C PRO A 205 -6.13 -20.05 11.35
N VAL A 206 -5.64 -20.58 10.23
CA VAL A 206 -5.75 -19.94 8.89
C VAL A 206 -7.19 -19.67 8.47
N ASN A 207 -8.13 -20.54 8.85
CA ASN A 207 -9.53 -20.43 8.45
C ASN A 207 -10.27 -19.26 9.09
N LYS A 208 -9.82 -18.72 10.24
CA LYS A 208 -10.47 -17.60 10.93
C LYS A 208 -9.58 -16.37 11.10
N ARG A 209 -8.31 -16.46 10.79
CA ARG A 209 -7.29 -15.40 10.98
C ARG A 209 -7.74 -14.05 10.42
N HIS A 210 -8.37 -14.05 9.25
CA HIS A 210 -8.88 -12.83 8.61
C HIS A 210 -9.93 -12.09 9.48
N LEU A 211 -10.77 -12.82 10.24
CA LEU A 211 -11.75 -12.21 11.14
C LEU A 211 -11.05 -11.45 12.27
N ASP A 212 -10.06 -12.06 12.90
CA ASP A 212 -9.30 -11.43 13.99
C ASP A 212 -8.53 -10.20 13.48
N MET A 213 -7.96 -10.25 12.27
CA MET A 213 -7.26 -9.12 11.65
C MET A 213 -8.21 -7.96 11.31
N VAL A 214 -9.35 -8.23 10.69
CA VAL A 214 -10.38 -7.21 10.41
C VAL A 214 -10.94 -6.63 11.71
N TYR A 215 -11.18 -7.48 12.71
CA TYR A 215 -11.62 -7.05 14.03
C TYR A 215 -10.61 -6.10 14.70
N ALA A 216 -9.32 -6.38 14.57
CA ALA A 216 -8.29 -5.49 15.11
C ALA A 216 -8.35 -4.08 14.49
N HIS A 217 -8.53 -3.97 13.16
CA HIS A 217 -8.75 -2.68 12.51
C HIS A 217 -10.00 -1.99 13.04
N LEU A 218 -11.13 -2.68 13.10
CA LEU A 218 -12.38 -2.13 13.58
C LEU A 218 -12.34 -1.75 15.07
N ARG A 219 -11.58 -2.47 15.89
CA ARG A 219 -11.50 -2.23 17.33
C ARG A 219 -10.56 -1.09 17.69
N TYR A 220 -9.37 -1.07 17.09
CA TYR A 220 -8.26 -0.22 17.53
C TYR A 220 -7.99 0.97 16.62
N SER A 221 -8.68 1.08 15.47
CA SER A 221 -8.54 2.22 14.57
C SER A 221 -9.89 2.81 14.19
N THR A 222 -9.91 4.11 13.92
CA THR A 222 -11.05 4.82 13.33
C THR A 222 -10.85 5.10 11.84
N LYS A 223 -9.65 4.80 11.31
CA LYS A 223 -9.24 5.08 9.94
C LYS A 223 -9.82 4.03 8.97
N PRO A 224 -9.98 4.35 7.68
CA PRO A 224 -10.28 3.36 6.65
C PRO A 224 -9.26 2.22 6.65
N PHE A 225 -9.63 1.04 6.18
CA PHE A 225 -8.79 -0.15 6.22
C PHE A 225 -8.99 -1.05 5.01
N MET A 226 -8.13 -2.07 4.85
CA MET A 226 -8.29 -3.11 3.84
C MET A 226 -8.81 -4.39 4.48
N GLY A 227 -9.73 -5.05 3.78
CA GLY A 227 -10.23 -6.36 4.14
C GLY A 227 -9.46 -7.49 3.47
N SER A 228 -9.89 -8.72 3.73
CA SER A 228 -9.30 -9.93 3.15
C SER A 228 -9.73 -10.13 1.71
N VAL A 229 -8.84 -10.72 0.91
CA VAL A 229 -9.07 -11.08 -0.50
C VAL A 229 -8.61 -12.51 -0.81
N THR A 230 -8.25 -13.28 0.21
CA THR A 230 -7.65 -14.61 0.03
C THR A 230 -8.66 -15.73 -0.26
N SER A 231 -9.94 -15.42 -0.25
CA SER A 231 -11.07 -16.16 -0.85
C SER A 231 -12.29 -15.25 -0.88
N VAL A 232 -13.30 -15.58 -1.69
CA VAL A 232 -14.56 -14.81 -1.75
C VAL A 232 -15.28 -14.80 -0.41
N GLU A 233 -15.30 -15.91 0.32
CA GLU A 233 -15.93 -16.00 1.65
C GLU A 233 -15.28 -15.02 2.63
N ARG A 234 -13.94 -14.89 2.60
CA ARG A 234 -13.21 -13.97 3.47
C ARG A 234 -13.38 -12.52 3.07
N ALA A 235 -13.55 -12.24 1.78
CA ALA A 235 -13.92 -10.91 1.29
C ALA A 235 -15.32 -10.54 1.78
N GLU A 236 -16.29 -11.44 1.64
CA GLU A 236 -17.66 -11.24 2.14
C GLU A 236 -17.72 -11.12 3.68
N ASP A 237 -16.96 -11.92 4.43
CA ASP A 237 -16.82 -11.77 5.87
C ASP A 237 -16.32 -10.36 6.25
N SER A 238 -15.30 -9.87 5.53
CA SER A 238 -14.76 -8.53 5.77
C SER A 238 -15.79 -7.43 5.49
N LEU A 239 -16.55 -7.56 4.40
CA LEU A 239 -17.66 -6.66 4.06
C LEU A 239 -18.79 -6.74 5.07
N GLN A 240 -19.13 -7.94 5.55
CA GLN A 240 -20.17 -8.13 6.56
C GLN A 240 -19.77 -7.51 7.91
N MET A 241 -18.50 -7.66 8.32
CA MET A 241 -17.98 -7.00 9.52
C MET A 241 -18.02 -5.48 9.40
N ALA A 242 -17.70 -4.94 8.21
CA ALA A 242 -17.87 -3.52 7.93
C ALA A 242 -19.35 -3.09 7.99
N ARG A 243 -20.29 -3.87 7.43
CA ARG A 243 -21.75 -3.58 7.53
C ARG A 243 -22.24 -3.54 8.97
N ILE A 244 -21.77 -4.47 9.80
CA ILE A 244 -22.12 -4.48 11.24
C ILE A 244 -21.61 -3.21 11.95
N CYS A 245 -20.42 -2.73 11.58
CA CYS A 245 -19.79 -1.59 12.22
C CYS A 245 -20.34 -0.24 11.74
N TYR A 246 -20.56 -0.08 10.43
CA TYR A 246 -20.96 1.20 9.80
C TYR A 246 -22.46 1.28 9.50
N GLY A 247 -23.15 0.16 9.40
CA GLY A 247 -24.53 0.05 8.89
C GLY A 247 -24.55 -0.25 7.39
N THR A 248 -25.54 -1.04 6.97
CA THR A 248 -25.65 -1.49 5.56
C THR A 248 -25.85 -0.32 4.61
N ASP A 249 -26.82 0.55 4.87
CA ASP A 249 -27.12 1.71 4.01
C ASP A 249 -25.93 2.66 3.89
N TYR A 250 -25.15 2.79 4.97
CA TYR A 250 -23.95 3.62 4.93
C TYR A 250 -22.88 3.02 4.02
N LEU A 251 -22.62 1.72 4.15
CA LEU A 251 -21.62 1.00 3.36
C LEU A 251 -21.95 1.04 1.86
N ASP A 252 -23.22 0.89 1.49
CA ASP A 252 -23.65 0.86 0.08
C ASP A 252 -23.42 2.22 -0.65
N ASN A 253 -23.33 3.31 0.13
CA ASN A 253 -23.14 4.67 -0.38
C ASN A 253 -21.77 5.26 -0.10
N HIS A 254 -20.95 4.65 0.75
CA HIS A 254 -19.66 5.19 1.19
C HIS A 254 -18.57 4.11 1.13
N CYS A 255 -17.43 4.46 0.54
CA CYS A 255 -16.26 3.62 0.54
C CYS A 255 -15.57 3.67 1.93
N VAL A 256 -15.58 2.59 2.68
CA VAL A 256 -14.96 2.49 4.02
C VAL A 256 -13.86 1.44 4.09
N ILE A 257 -13.87 0.49 3.15
CA ILE A 257 -12.96 -0.65 3.10
C ILE A 257 -12.44 -0.84 1.67
N GLN A 258 -11.24 -1.39 1.53
CA GLN A 258 -10.65 -1.72 0.23
C GLN A 258 -10.20 -3.19 0.17
N GLY A 259 -10.27 -3.77 -1.02
CA GLY A 259 -9.62 -5.03 -1.37
C GLY A 259 -8.33 -4.79 -2.15
N ASN A 260 -7.21 -5.41 -1.76
CA ASN A 260 -5.98 -5.39 -2.55
C ASN A 260 -5.94 -6.61 -3.46
N ILE A 261 -6.28 -6.44 -4.72
CA ILE A 261 -6.40 -7.50 -5.72
C ILE A 261 -5.06 -7.67 -6.42
N ASN A 262 -4.38 -8.77 -6.16
CA ASN A 262 -3.15 -9.11 -6.86
C ASN A 262 -3.45 -9.74 -8.22
N VAL A 263 -2.58 -9.47 -9.19
CA VAL A 263 -2.60 -10.16 -10.48
C VAL A 263 -1.56 -11.29 -10.43
N ASN A 264 -1.88 -12.44 -10.98
CA ASN A 264 -0.96 -13.56 -11.11
C ASN A 264 -0.10 -13.33 -12.37
N SER A 265 0.88 -12.44 -12.23
CA SER A 265 1.77 -12.10 -13.34
C SER A 265 2.62 -13.31 -13.80
N PRO A 266 2.75 -13.56 -15.11
CA PRO A 266 2.29 -12.69 -16.19
C PRO A 266 0.85 -12.98 -16.66
N LEU A 267 0.03 -11.93 -16.73
CA LEU A 267 -1.23 -11.87 -17.50
C LEU A 267 -2.31 -12.90 -17.09
N VAL A 268 -2.38 -13.31 -15.82
CA VAL A 268 -3.39 -14.25 -15.33
C VAL A 268 -4.22 -13.63 -14.20
N PHE A 269 -5.53 -13.74 -14.32
CA PHE A 269 -6.49 -13.42 -13.27
C PHE A 269 -7.12 -14.69 -12.74
N ASP A 270 -6.65 -15.17 -11.59
CA ASP A 270 -7.21 -16.36 -10.98
C ASP A 270 -8.62 -16.12 -10.41
N ARG A 271 -9.32 -17.23 -10.18
CA ARG A 271 -10.69 -17.17 -9.68
C ARG A 271 -10.81 -16.49 -8.32
N VAL A 272 -9.86 -16.70 -7.41
CA VAL A 272 -9.91 -16.16 -6.04
C VAL A 272 -9.85 -14.64 -6.07
N MET A 273 -8.93 -14.09 -6.86
CA MET A 273 -8.76 -12.64 -6.98
C MET A 273 -9.95 -11.99 -7.71
N VAL A 274 -10.44 -12.63 -8.79
CA VAL A 274 -11.62 -12.14 -9.54
C VAL A 274 -12.88 -12.18 -8.66
N ASP A 275 -13.13 -13.25 -7.93
CA ASP A 275 -14.29 -13.36 -7.04
C ASP A 275 -14.22 -12.33 -5.91
N SER A 276 -13.03 -12.10 -5.33
CA SER A 276 -12.83 -11.06 -4.33
C SER A 276 -13.05 -9.66 -4.90
N LEU A 277 -12.53 -9.37 -6.11
CA LEU A 277 -12.76 -8.12 -6.82
C LEU A 277 -14.26 -7.87 -7.02
N LYS A 278 -14.99 -8.90 -7.50
CA LYS A 278 -16.46 -8.81 -7.68
C LYS A 278 -17.18 -8.49 -6.37
N ALA A 279 -16.78 -9.10 -5.25
CA ALA A 279 -17.39 -8.85 -3.95
C ALA A 279 -17.26 -7.37 -3.54
N TYR A 280 -16.05 -6.82 -3.58
CA TYR A 280 -15.80 -5.41 -3.25
C TYR A 280 -16.50 -4.45 -4.23
N ALA A 281 -16.40 -4.69 -5.54
CA ALA A 281 -17.02 -3.85 -6.56
C ALA A 281 -18.55 -3.78 -6.40
N ARG A 282 -19.21 -4.93 -6.22
CA ARG A 282 -20.67 -4.99 -5.99
C ARG A 282 -21.11 -4.25 -4.75
N ALA A 283 -20.29 -4.29 -3.70
CA ALA A 283 -20.55 -3.57 -2.46
C ALA A 283 -20.19 -2.07 -2.53
N ASN A 284 -19.80 -1.53 -3.68
CA ASN A 284 -19.33 -0.15 -3.84
C ASN A 284 -18.09 0.18 -2.99
N GLN A 285 -17.25 -0.80 -2.73
CA GLN A 285 -16.05 -0.62 -1.95
C GLN A 285 -14.81 -0.59 -2.84
N GLY A 286 -13.74 0.05 -2.34
CA GLY A 286 -12.55 0.29 -3.15
C GLY A 286 -11.81 -1.00 -3.52
N CYS A 287 -11.21 -1.02 -4.71
CA CYS A 287 -10.23 -2.04 -5.08
C CYS A 287 -8.90 -1.39 -5.46
N VAL A 288 -7.81 -1.99 -5.02
CA VAL A 288 -6.45 -1.69 -5.48
C VAL A 288 -6.03 -2.83 -6.38
N ILE A 289 -5.84 -2.59 -7.66
CA ILE A 289 -5.34 -3.61 -8.59
C ILE A 289 -3.82 -3.55 -8.58
N SER A 290 -3.20 -4.63 -8.13
CA SER A 290 -1.77 -4.64 -7.77
C SER A 290 -0.99 -5.74 -8.51
N PRO A 291 -0.53 -5.51 -9.73
CA PRO A 291 0.53 -6.33 -10.31
C PRO A 291 1.80 -6.21 -9.48
N PHE A 292 2.38 -7.35 -9.10
CA PHE A 292 3.70 -7.45 -8.50
C PHE A 292 4.60 -8.20 -9.47
N ILE A 293 5.54 -7.51 -10.12
CA ILE A 293 6.31 -8.09 -11.20
C ILE A 293 7.81 -7.96 -10.93
N LEU A 294 8.48 -9.11 -10.90
CA LEU A 294 9.94 -9.20 -10.87
C LEU A 294 10.46 -9.29 -12.32
N GLY A 295 11.14 -8.25 -12.77
CA GLY A 295 11.77 -8.24 -14.08
C GLY A 295 12.76 -9.41 -14.24
N GLY A 296 12.57 -10.19 -15.30
CA GLY A 296 13.35 -11.39 -15.59
C GLY A 296 12.83 -12.68 -14.96
N ALA A 297 11.79 -12.61 -14.11
CA ALA A 297 11.17 -13.82 -13.51
C ALA A 297 9.66 -13.91 -13.82
N MET A 298 8.92 -12.82 -13.61
CA MET A 298 7.47 -12.75 -13.80
C MET A 298 7.08 -11.81 -14.94
N GLY A 299 8.06 -11.22 -15.59
CA GLY A 299 7.90 -10.29 -16.69
C GLY A 299 9.23 -10.10 -17.44
N PRO A 300 9.23 -9.23 -18.47
CA PRO A 300 10.42 -8.93 -19.26
C PRO A 300 11.57 -8.39 -18.40
N VAL A 301 12.81 -8.55 -18.92
CA VAL A 301 14.02 -8.03 -18.23
C VAL A 301 14.14 -6.51 -18.40
N THR A 302 13.70 -5.98 -19.56
CA THR A 302 13.84 -4.55 -19.86
C THR A 302 12.77 -3.74 -19.12
N GLN A 303 13.16 -2.60 -18.58
CA GLN A 303 12.27 -1.72 -17.82
C GLN A 303 11.05 -1.25 -18.64
N PRO A 304 11.17 -0.81 -19.90
CA PRO A 304 10.00 -0.40 -20.67
C PRO A 304 8.97 -1.52 -20.86
N ALA A 305 9.42 -2.72 -21.20
CA ALA A 305 8.52 -3.85 -21.40
C ALA A 305 7.87 -4.32 -20.08
N LEU A 306 8.60 -4.22 -18.95
CA LEU A 306 8.08 -4.48 -17.62
C LEU A 306 6.95 -3.50 -17.24
N VAL A 307 7.17 -2.21 -17.51
CA VAL A 307 6.17 -1.15 -17.27
C VAL A 307 4.94 -1.34 -18.15
N ALA A 308 5.11 -1.67 -19.44
CA ALA A 308 4.00 -1.91 -20.36
C ALA A 308 3.15 -3.12 -19.93
N GLN A 309 3.77 -4.23 -19.49
CA GLN A 309 3.03 -5.38 -18.95
C GLN A 309 2.26 -5.02 -17.69
N ALA A 310 2.86 -4.31 -16.75
CA ALA A 310 2.21 -3.91 -15.51
C ALA A 310 1.01 -2.98 -15.76
N LEU A 311 1.14 -2.06 -16.70
CA LEU A 311 0.04 -1.19 -17.13
C LEU A 311 -1.10 -2.01 -17.73
N ALA A 312 -0.80 -2.94 -18.63
CA ALA A 312 -1.78 -3.84 -19.26
C ALA A 312 -2.54 -4.65 -18.21
N GLU A 313 -1.84 -5.32 -17.29
CA GLU A 313 -2.45 -6.12 -16.23
C GLU A 313 -3.33 -5.27 -15.30
N ALA A 314 -2.84 -4.12 -14.85
CA ALA A 314 -3.60 -3.23 -13.96
C ALA A 314 -4.87 -2.71 -14.65
N MET A 315 -4.77 -2.27 -15.90
CA MET A 315 -5.92 -1.75 -16.66
C MET A 315 -7.03 -2.80 -16.81
N VAL A 316 -6.71 -4.08 -17.04
CA VAL A 316 -7.73 -5.15 -17.15
C VAL A 316 -8.50 -5.32 -15.85
N GLY A 317 -7.83 -5.34 -14.70
CA GLY A 317 -8.50 -5.43 -13.40
C GLY A 317 -9.40 -4.24 -13.11
N ILE A 318 -8.94 -3.03 -13.46
CA ILE A 318 -9.74 -1.80 -13.33
C ILE A 318 -10.95 -1.86 -14.26
N ALA A 319 -10.76 -2.21 -15.54
CA ALA A 319 -11.85 -2.33 -16.50
C ALA A 319 -12.90 -3.34 -16.04
N LEU A 320 -12.48 -4.50 -15.53
CA LEU A 320 -13.41 -5.50 -14.97
C LEU A 320 -14.25 -4.90 -13.82
N THR A 321 -13.62 -4.18 -12.91
CA THR A 321 -14.33 -3.53 -11.80
C THR A 321 -15.38 -2.54 -12.31
N GLN A 322 -15.02 -1.75 -13.32
CA GLN A 322 -15.95 -0.78 -13.94
C GLN A 322 -17.08 -1.45 -14.72
N LEU A 323 -16.86 -2.61 -15.32
CA LEU A 323 -17.91 -3.42 -15.94
C LEU A 323 -18.89 -4.00 -14.92
N ILE A 324 -18.41 -4.37 -13.74
CA ILE A 324 -19.27 -4.85 -12.65
C ILE A 324 -20.09 -3.71 -12.06
N ARG A 325 -19.45 -2.58 -11.82
CA ARG A 325 -20.07 -1.37 -11.29
C ARG A 325 -19.34 -0.12 -11.77
N SER A 326 -19.91 0.57 -12.73
CA SER A 326 -19.37 1.83 -13.25
C SER A 326 -19.28 2.88 -12.14
N GLY A 327 -18.17 3.62 -12.06
CA GLY A 327 -17.90 4.60 -11.03
C GLY A 327 -17.40 4.03 -9.70
N SER A 328 -17.15 2.71 -9.60
CA SER A 328 -16.55 2.11 -8.41
C SER A 328 -15.18 2.71 -8.10
N PRO A 329 -14.87 2.98 -6.80
CA PRO A 329 -13.57 3.51 -6.40
C PRO A 329 -12.43 2.55 -6.74
N MET A 330 -11.42 3.04 -7.46
CA MET A 330 -10.29 2.23 -7.91
C MET A 330 -8.97 2.93 -7.65
N VAL A 331 -7.94 2.13 -7.36
CA VAL A 331 -6.55 2.57 -7.30
C VAL A 331 -5.71 1.64 -8.16
N LEU A 332 -4.92 2.19 -9.06
CA LEU A 332 -3.91 1.44 -9.76
C LEU A 332 -2.72 1.22 -8.81
N GLY A 333 -2.51 -0.03 -8.41
CA GLY A 333 -1.38 -0.43 -7.58
C GLY A 333 -0.29 -1.07 -8.41
N VAL A 334 0.97 -0.81 -8.12
CA VAL A 334 2.07 -1.51 -8.77
C VAL A 334 3.23 -1.73 -7.83
N PHE A 335 3.92 -2.86 -8.04
CA PHE A 335 5.24 -3.13 -7.50
C PHE A 335 6.10 -3.70 -8.61
N LEU A 336 6.98 -2.86 -9.15
CA LEU A 336 7.93 -3.24 -10.19
C LEU A 336 9.34 -3.21 -9.62
N THR A 337 10.03 -4.32 -9.71
CA THR A 337 11.42 -4.41 -9.27
C THR A 337 12.18 -5.44 -10.09
N THR A 338 13.47 -5.48 -9.90
CA THR A 338 14.33 -6.51 -10.49
C THR A 338 14.58 -7.63 -9.50
N MET A 339 15.18 -8.69 -9.97
CA MET A 339 15.53 -9.85 -9.18
C MET A 339 17.06 -9.88 -8.93
N ASN A 340 17.45 -10.13 -7.70
CA ASN A 340 18.84 -10.44 -7.40
C ASN A 340 19.18 -11.81 -8.01
N LEU A 341 20.03 -11.81 -9.04
CA LEU A 341 20.35 -13.02 -9.82
C LEU A 341 21.07 -14.12 -8.99
N ARG A 342 21.61 -13.80 -7.81
CA ARG A 342 22.27 -14.78 -6.94
C ARG A 342 21.31 -15.47 -5.99
N THR A 343 20.24 -14.79 -5.59
CA THR A 343 19.34 -15.26 -4.53
C THR A 343 17.90 -15.46 -4.97
N GLY A 344 17.52 -14.92 -6.13
CA GLY A 344 16.13 -14.88 -6.61
C GLY A 344 15.22 -13.91 -5.83
N ALA A 345 15.77 -13.16 -4.86
CA ALA A 345 14.99 -12.23 -4.06
C ALA A 345 14.70 -10.92 -4.82
N PRO A 346 13.56 -10.25 -4.54
CA PRO A 346 13.29 -8.92 -5.08
C PRO A 346 14.31 -7.90 -4.54
N THR A 347 14.65 -6.92 -5.38
CA THR A 347 15.61 -5.85 -5.05
C THR A 347 14.86 -4.53 -4.84
N PHE A 348 14.24 -4.36 -3.69
CA PHE A 348 13.61 -3.10 -3.33
C PHE A 348 14.67 -2.02 -3.02
N GLY A 349 14.32 -0.75 -3.26
CA GLY A 349 15.22 0.37 -3.00
C GLY A 349 16.28 0.62 -4.09
N THR A 350 16.28 -0.16 -5.17
CA THR A 350 17.25 0.01 -6.27
C THR A 350 16.81 1.08 -7.27
N PRO A 351 17.76 1.68 -8.02
CA PRO A 351 17.45 2.68 -9.05
C PRO A 351 16.47 2.17 -10.12
N GLU A 352 16.54 0.89 -10.47
CA GLU A 352 15.66 0.29 -11.49
C GLU A 352 14.20 0.32 -11.06
N ALA A 353 13.91 0.00 -9.80
CA ALA A 353 12.57 0.08 -9.22
C ALA A 353 12.08 1.53 -9.18
N ASN A 354 12.97 2.48 -8.90
CA ASN A 354 12.67 3.90 -8.88
C ASN A 354 12.33 4.43 -10.28
N LEU A 355 13.09 4.06 -11.30
CA LEU A 355 12.81 4.42 -12.71
C LEU A 355 11.45 3.87 -13.16
N ALA A 356 11.17 2.61 -12.88
CA ALA A 356 9.88 2.00 -13.19
C ALA A 356 8.72 2.73 -12.48
N THR A 357 8.92 3.18 -11.23
CA THR A 357 7.91 3.94 -10.48
C THR A 357 7.64 5.31 -11.10
N TYR A 358 8.64 6.03 -11.58
CA TYR A 358 8.45 7.28 -12.32
C TYR A 358 7.69 7.07 -13.62
N ALA A 359 8.09 6.08 -14.43
CA ALA A 359 7.47 5.78 -15.71
C ALA A 359 5.99 5.40 -15.53
N ILE A 360 5.67 4.48 -14.63
CA ILE A 360 4.27 4.10 -14.37
C ILE A 360 3.47 5.27 -13.79
N GLY A 361 4.10 6.13 -12.99
CA GLY A 361 3.47 7.34 -12.45
C GLY A 361 2.99 8.28 -13.54
N GLN A 362 3.79 8.51 -14.58
CA GLN A 362 3.40 9.31 -15.73
C GLN A 362 2.22 8.68 -16.48
N LEU A 363 2.26 7.38 -16.77
CA LEU A 363 1.20 6.65 -17.47
C LEU A 363 -0.12 6.66 -16.68
N VAL A 364 -0.08 6.51 -15.36
CA VAL A 364 -1.28 6.52 -14.51
C VAL A 364 -1.91 7.91 -14.43
N ARG A 365 -1.10 8.98 -14.42
CA ARG A 365 -1.62 10.36 -14.51
C ARG A 365 -2.33 10.60 -15.85
N ARG A 366 -1.82 10.02 -16.96
CA ARG A 366 -2.49 10.08 -18.28
C ARG A 366 -3.84 9.35 -18.28
N LEU A 367 -3.95 8.26 -17.52
CA LEU A 367 -5.23 7.56 -17.30
C LEU A 367 -6.16 8.31 -16.33
N ASN A 368 -5.68 9.38 -15.69
CA ASN A 368 -6.41 10.14 -14.67
C ASN A 368 -6.90 9.25 -13.51
N LEU A 369 -6.04 8.34 -13.03
CA LEU A 369 -6.34 7.38 -11.98
C LEU A 369 -5.47 7.62 -10.74
N PRO A 370 -5.95 7.26 -9.55
CA PRO A 370 -5.14 7.20 -8.35
C PRO A 370 -4.06 6.11 -8.47
N LEU A 371 -2.82 6.44 -8.06
CA LEU A 371 -1.69 5.51 -8.05
C LEU A 371 -1.31 5.13 -6.62
N ARG A 372 -1.08 3.83 -6.38
CA ARG A 372 -0.42 3.31 -5.18
C ARG A 372 0.84 2.56 -5.57
N ALA A 373 1.97 2.91 -4.97
CA ALA A 373 3.22 2.15 -5.08
C ALA A 373 3.94 2.09 -3.73
N GLY A 374 5.10 1.46 -3.70
CA GLY A 374 5.93 1.41 -2.50
C GLY A 374 6.68 2.71 -2.27
N GLY A 375 6.87 3.04 -1.00
CA GLY A 375 7.83 4.03 -0.53
C GLY A 375 8.50 3.49 0.71
N HIS A 376 9.56 4.14 1.17
CA HIS A 376 10.31 3.71 2.35
C HIS A 376 10.81 2.25 2.29
N LEU A 377 11.16 1.78 1.08
CA LEU A 377 11.60 0.41 0.83
C LEU A 377 13.12 0.33 0.75
N THR A 378 13.68 -0.76 1.25
CA THR A 378 15.12 -1.03 1.21
C THR A 378 15.42 -2.50 0.98
N SER A 379 16.54 -2.79 0.34
CA SER A 379 17.13 -4.14 0.23
C SER A 379 18.05 -4.49 1.41
N SER A 380 18.42 -3.51 2.23
CA SER A 380 19.23 -3.77 3.42
C SER A 380 18.52 -4.69 4.42
N LYS A 381 19.28 -5.51 5.10
CA LYS A 381 18.77 -6.46 6.12
C LYS A 381 18.99 -5.98 7.55
N VAL A 382 19.62 -4.82 7.70
CA VAL A 382 19.94 -4.18 8.97
C VAL A 382 19.67 -2.67 8.87
N LEU A 383 19.58 -2.01 10.03
CA LEU A 383 19.44 -0.55 10.09
C LEU A 383 20.81 0.12 9.90
N ASP A 384 21.20 0.32 8.66
CA ASP A 384 22.47 0.91 8.25
C ASP A 384 22.28 2.12 7.29
N ALA A 385 23.39 2.62 6.75
CA ALA A 385 23.38 3.73 5.82
C ALA A 385 22.61 3.38 4.52
N GLN A 386 22.70 2.15 4.05
CA GLN A 386 21.95 1.67 2.88
C GLN A 386 20.44 1.72 3.15
N ALA A 387 20.01 1.20 4.31
CA ALA A 387 18.60 1.23 4.70
C ALA A 387 18.06 2.67 4.72
N ALA A 388 18.81 3.61 5.30
CA ALA A 388 18.40 5.01 5.40
C ALA A 388 18.31 5.68 4.02
N GLN A 389 19.33 5.47 3.16
CA GLN A 389 19.40 6.05 1.83
C GLN A 389 18.28 5.51 0.92
N GLU A 390 18.17 4.20 0.77
CA GLU A 390 17.17 3.56 -0.09
C GLU A 390 15.74 3.89 0.36
N SER A 391 15.48 3.91 1.67
CA SER A 391 14.18 4.29 2.22
C SER A 391 13.82 5.74 1.92
N GLY A 392 14.78 6.65 2.03
CA GLY A 392 14.61 8.06 1.67
C GLY A 392 14.35 8.26 0.19
N ASP A 393 15.14 7.60 -0.65
CA ASP A 393 15.04 7.68 -2.11
C ASP A 393 13.69 7.14 -2.61
N THR A 394 13.26 5.96 -2.16
CA THR A 394 11.99 5.37 -2.58
C THR A 394 10.78 6.18 -2.10
N MET A 395 10.85 6.81 -0.92
CA MET A 395 9.83 7.74 -0.45
C MET A 395 9.72 8.97 -1.34
N LEU A 396 10.86 9.59 -1.67
CA LEU A 396 10.90 10.77 -2.53
C LEU A 396 10.37 10.46 -3.93
N VAL A 397 10.83 9.34 -4.52
CA VAL A 397 10.35 8.84 -5.82
C VAL A 397 8.83 8.65 -5.81
N GLY A 398 8.30 8.04 -4.77
CA GLY A 398 6.86 7.88 -4.60
C GLY A 398 6.13 9.22 -4.70
N LEU A 399 6.53 10.20 -3.90
CA LEU A 399 5.90 11.53 -3.91
C LEU A 399 6.04 12.23 -5.27
N GLN A 400 7.20 12.16 -5.92
CA GLN A 400 7.45 12.77 -7.23
C GLN A 400 6.79 12.03 -8.38
N ALA A 401 6.56 10.73 -8.29
CA ALA A 401 5.78 9.98 -9.28
C ALA A 401 4.28 10.31 -9.24
N GLY A 402 3.83 11.08 -8.24
CA GLY A 402 2.43 11.42 -8.05
C GLY A 402 1.65 10.35 -7.30
N LEU A 403 2.34 9.59 -6.43
CA LEU A 403 1.68 8.61 -5.57
C LEU A 403 0.66 9.28 -4.66
N LEU A 404 -0.46 8.60 -4.53
CA LEU A 404 -1.55 8.96 -3.64
C LEU A 404 -1.59 8.06 -2.41
N ALA A 405 -1.13 6.83 -2.54
CA ALA A 405 -0.98 5.90 -1.42
C ALA A 405 0.45 5.37 -1.41
N CYS A 406 1.22 5.78 -0.41
CA CYS A 406 2.59 5.32 -0.19
C CYS A 406 2.58 4.28 0.93
N LEU A 407 3.10 3.09 0.66
CA LEU A 407 3.38 2.11 1.70
C LEU A 407 4.60 2.55 2.50
N VAL A 408 4.44 2.71 3.79
CA VAL A 408 5.49 3.17 4.71
C VAL A 408 5.76 2.13 5.78
#